data_cc7f20b0bfe3c1013697ffec07160608
#
_entry.id   cc7f20b0bfe3c1013697ffec07160608
#
_cell.length_a   1.000
_cell.length_b   1.000
_cell.length_c   1.000
_cell.angle_alpha   90.00
_cell.angle_beta   90.00
_cell.angle_gamma   90.00
#
_symmetry.space_group_name_H-M   'P 1'
#
loop_
_entity.id
_entity.type
_entity.pdbx_description
1 polymer ?
#
loop_
_entity_poly.entity_id
_entity_poly.type
_entity_poly.pdbx_seq_one_letter_code
_entity_poly.pdbx_strand_id
1 'polypeptide(L)'
;MSKECKKEVVPRPKRKTLPIKERRKGFSPVEFGLIREEAIKEAERCLGLRECESCEICSLLCPDLCITRDEKTGEVLIDLDFCKGCGICAFVCPKGAIEMVLEETK
;
A
#
# COMPACT_ATOMS: atom_id res chain seq x y z
N MET A 1 23.41 0.32 -2.48
CA MET A 1 23.52 0.74 -1.08
C MET A 1 22.20 0.41 -0.39
N SER A 2 22.21 -0.54 0.51
CA SER A 2 21.04 -0.89 1.30
C SER A 2 20.73 0.27 2.27
N LYS A 3 19.64 0.98 2.05
CA LYS A 3 19.08 1.84 3.08
C LYS A 3 18.66 0.93 4.23
N GLU A 4 19.44 0.93 5.30
CA GLU A 4 19.02 0.30 6.55
C GLU A 4 17.66 0.83 6.93
N CYS A 5 16.66 -0.04 6.94
CA CYS A 5 15.33 0.27 7.47
C CYS A 5 15.44 0.48 8.99
N LYS A 6 15.88 1.65 9.42
CA LYS A 6 15.72 2.11 10.81
C LYS A 6 14.27 2.59 10.99
N LYS A 7 13.31 1.66 10.93
CA LYS A 7 11.97 1.95 11.44
C LYS A 7 12.04 1.82 12.96
N GLU A 8 11.82 2.93 13.65
CA GLU A 8 11.56 2.88 15.08
C GLU A 8 10.41 1.89 15.32
N VAL A 9 10.68 0.89 16.17
CA VAL A 9 9.68 -0.12 16.51
C VAL A 9 8.66 0.54 17.44
N VAL A 10 7.62 1.14 16.85
CA VAL A 10 6.50 1.67 17.63
C VAL A 10 5.70 0.49 18.17
N PRO A 11 5.49 0.39 19.49
CA PRO A 11 4.73 -0.70 20.08
C PRO A 11 3.27 -0.64 19.59
N ARG A 12 2.67 -1.81 19.42
CA ARG A 12 1.25 -1.90 19.04
C ARG A 12 0.35 -1.44 20.19
N PRO A 13 -0.77 -0.76 19.91
CA PRO A 13 -1.74 -0.43 20.92
C PRO A 13 -2.30 -1.69 21.56
N LYS A 14 -2.45 -1.67 22.89
CA LYS A 14 -3.05 -2.78 23.62
C LYS A 14 -4.55 -2.82 23.35
N ARG A 15 -5.06 -3.93 22.87
CA ARG A 15 -6.49 -4.14 22.69
C ARG A 15 -7.22 -4.09 24.04
N LYS A 16 -8.24 -3.28 24.11
CA LYS A 16 -9.14 -3.25 25.27
C LYS A 16 -10.15 -4.38 25.14
N THR A 17 -10.18 -5.26 26.12
CA THR A 17 -11.11 -6.39 26.17
C THR A 17 -12.01 -6.31 27.39
N LEU A 18 -13.22 -6.82 27.25
CA LEU A 18 -14.17 -6.89 28.35
C LEU A 18 -13.68 -7.87 29.45
N PRO A 19 -13.71 -7.51 30.75
CA PRO A 19 -13.33 -8.39 31.84
C PRO A 19 -14.15 -9.69 31.84
N ILE A 20 -13.54 -10.81 32.28
CA ILE A 20 -14.17 -12.14 32.27
C ILE A 20 -15.50 -12.15 33.04
N LYS A 21 -15.58 -11.42 34.16
CA LYS A 21 -16.80 -11.33 34.97
C LYS A 21 -17.97 -10.70 34.22
N GLU A 22 -17.70 -9.72 33.34
CA GLU A 22 -18.72 -9.02 32.56
C GLU A 22 -19.10 -9.79 31.29
N ARG A 23 -18.16 -10.58 30.72
CA ARG A 23 -18.43 -11.43 29.54
C ARG A 23 -19.54 -12.46 29.82
N ARG A 24 -19.66 -12.92 31.07
CA ARG A 24 -20.64 -13.93 31.48
C ARG A 24 -22.04 -13.36 31.72
N LYS A 25 -22.17 -12.03 31.80
CA LYS A 25 -23.43 -11.38 32.17
C LYS A 25 -24.27 -10.91 31.00
N GLY A 26 -23.74 -10.93 29.77
CA GLY A 26 -24.44 -10.38 28.63
C GLY A 26 -23.79 -10.77 27.30
N PHE A 27 -24.33 -10.21 26.21
CA PHE A 27 -23.90 -10.42 24.84
C PHE A 27 -23.11 -9.23 24.29
N SER A 28 -22.49 -8.42 25.13
CA SER A 28 -21.67 -7.28 24.72
C SER A 28 -20.41 -7.74 24.00
N PRO A 29 -19.90 -6.97 23.02
CA PRO A 29 -18.66 -7.30 22.32
C PRO A 29 -17.51 -7.49 23.29
N VAL A 30 -16.74 -8.56 23.12
CA VAL A 30 -15.60 -8.89 23.99
C VAL A 30 -14.39 -8.02 23.69
N GLU A 31 -14.18 -7.70 22.43
CA GLU A 31 -13.11 -6.82 21.98
C GLU A 31 -13.65 -5.46 21.59
N PHE A 32 -13.01 -4.42 22.10
CA PHE A 32 -13.30 -3.05 21.69
C PHE A 32 -12.36 -2.67 20.53
N GLY A 33 -12.90 -1.93 19.56
CA GLY A 33 -12.10 -1.40 18.48
C GLY A 33 -11.04 -0.41 18.97
N LEU A 34 -10.18 -0.02 18.06
CA LEU A 34 -9.20 1.03 18.30
C LEU A 34 -9.88 2.40 18.29
N ILE A 35 -9.41 3.32 19.11
CA ILE A 35 -9.80 4.73 18.97
C ILE A 35 -9.19 5.28 17.68
N ARG A 36 -9.79 6.35 17.14
CA ARG A 36 -9.39 6.93 15.84
C ARG A 36 -7.89 7.18 15.73
N GLU A 37 -7.27 7.73 16.75
CA GLU A 37 -5.84 8.05 16.78
C GLU A 37 -4.96 6.80 16.75
N GLU A 38 -5.34 5.76 17.49
CA GLU A 38 -4.66 4.45 17.49
C GLU A 38 -4.82 3.75 16.14
N ALA A 39 -6.02 3.84 15.54
CA ALA A 39 -6.31 3.26 14.25
C ALA A 39 -5.47 3.90 13.13
N ILE A 40 -5.29 5.22 13.16
CA ILE A 40 -4.44 5.94 12.19
C ILE A 40 -2.98 5.48 12.33
N LYS A 41 -2.45 5.42 13.55
CA LYS A 41 -1.08 4.95 13.80
C LYS A 41 -0.86 3.49 13.37
N GLU A 42 -1.85 2.62 13.59
CA GLU A 42 -1.76 1.24 13.10
C GLU A 42 -1.87 1.14 11.57
N ALA A 43 -2.66 2.00 10.95
CA ALA A 43 -2.75 2.08 9.49
C ALA A 43 -1.42 2.50 8.83
N GLU A 44 -0.64 3.35 9.48
CA GLU A 44 0.70 3.76 9.01
C GLU A 44 1.71 2.61 8.97
N ARG A 45 1.44 1.51 9.67
CA ARG A 45 2.25 0.29 9.59
C ARG A 45 1.98 -0.55 8.36
N CYS A 46 0.94 -0.23 7.61
CA CYS A 46 0.56 -0.97 6.42
C CYS A 46 1.70 -0.93 5.40
N LEU A 47 2.15 -2.11 4.97
CA LEU A 47 3.16 -2.25 3.91
C LEU A 47 2.56 -2.01 2.52
N GLY A 48 1.26 -1.92 2.41
CA GLY A 48 0.50 -1.63 1.20
C GLY A 48 0.36 -0.13 0.90
N LEU A 49 1.29 0.70 1.39
CA LEU A 49 1.40 2.08 0.91
C LEU A 49 1.59 2.04 -0.61
N ARG A 50 0.79 2.80 -1.34
CA ARG A 50 0.81 2.85 -2.81
C ARG A 50 2.07 3.55 -3.35
N GLU A 51 3.22 3.18 -2.83
CA GLU A 51 4.52 3.72 -3.20
C GLU A 51 5.32 2.68 -3.97
N CYS A 52 5.96 3.11 -5.03
CA CYS A 52 6.81 2.27 -5.85
C CYS A 52 8.05 1.80 -5.06
N GLU A 53 8.30 0.49 -5.00
CA GLU A 53 9.50 -0.11 -4.40
C GLU A 53 10.57 -0.50 -5.41
N SER A 54 10.43 -0.04 -6.64
CA SER A 54 11.44 -0.27 -7.70
C SER A 54 11.70 -1.75 -8.01
N CYS A 55 10.67 -2.61 -7.95
CA CYS A 55 10.79 -4.04 -8.24
C CYS A 55 10.90 -4.38 -9.74
N GLU A 56 10.64 -3.43 -10.64
CA GLU A 56 10.74 -3.53 -12.11
C GLU A 56 9.76 -4.51 -12.79
N ILE A 57 8.87 -5.16 -12.07
CA ILE A 57 7.93 -6.14 -12.66
C ILE A 57 7.07 -5.51 -13.75
N CYS A 58 6.58 -4.28 -13.54
CA CYS A 58 5.77 -3.56 -14.52
C CYS A 58 6.53 -3.29 -15.82
N SER A 59 7.78 -2.90 -15.72
CA SER A 59 8.65 -2.63 -16.87
C SER A 59 8.95 -3.91 -17.66
N LEU A 60 9.23 -5.02 -16.96
CA LEU A 60 9.53 -6.31 -17.60
C LEU A 60 8.31 -6.92 -18.31
N LEU A 61 7.10 -6.65 -17.83
CA LEU A 61 5.87 -7.21 -18.39
C LEU A 61 5.15 -6.27 -19.35
N CYS A 62 5.64 -5.04 -19.54
CA CYS A 62 5.03 -4.11 -20.48
C CYS A 62 5.24 -4.56 -21.93
N PRO A 63 4.18 -4.89 -22.68
CA PRO A 63 4.32 -5.36 -24.07
C PRO A 63 4.80 -4.28 -25.01
N ASP A 64 4.54 -3.01 -24.71
CA ASP A 64 4.91 -1.85 -25.54
C ASP A 64 6.23 -1.20 -25.09
N LEU A 65 6.89 -1.75 -24.06
CA LEU A 65 8.16 -1.25 -23.51
C LEU A 65 8.15 0.26 -23.17
N CYS A 66 6.99 0.77 -22.78
CA CYS A 66 6.79 2.20 -22.51
C CYS A 66 7.04 2.59 -21.04
N ILE A 67 7.52 1.67 -20.23
CA ILE A 67 7.81 1.93 -18.81
C ILE A 67 9.31 2.01 -18.60
N THR A 68 9.74 3.17 -18.16
CA THR A 68 11.13 3.46 -17.81
C THR A 68 11.23 3.90 -16.35
N ARG A 69 12.44 4.13 -15.88
CA ARG A 69 12.68 4.61 -14.53
C ARG A 69 13.49 5.89 -14.56
N ASP A 70 13.12 6.84 -13.73
CA ASP A 70 13.94 8.02 -13.49
C ASP A 70 15.22 7.60 -12.74
N GLU A 71 16.37 7.95 -13.28
CA GLU A 71 17.68 7.60 -12.71
C GLU A 71 17.94 8.32 -11.37
N LYS A 72 17.33 9.47 -11.14
CA LYS A 72 17.54 10.30 -9.96
C LYS A 72 16.61 9.94 -8.81
N THR A 73 15.32 9.79 -9.11
CA THR A 73 14.28 9.53 -8.10
C THR A 73 13.99 8.04 -7.93
N GLY A 74 14.28 7.22 -8.93
CA GLY A 74 13.92 5.81 -8.99
C GLY A 74 12.45 5.57 -9.27
N GLU A 75 11.68 6.63 -9.53
CA GLU A 75 10.27 6.53 -9.86
C GLU A 75 10.05 5.92 -11.24
N VAL A 76 8.96 5.20 -11.38
CA VAL A 76 8.53 4.63 -12.65
C VAL A 76 7.84 5.69 -13.49
N LEU A 77 8.31 5.84 -14.73
CA LEU A 77 7.74 6.74 -15.72
C LEU A 77 7.06 5.91 -16.81
N ILE A 78 5.82 6.26 -17.12
CA ILE A 78 5.05 5.61 -18.19
C ILE A 78 4.88 6.60 -19.34
N ASP A 79 5.41 6.24 -20.50
CA ASP A 79 5.23 7.02 -21.71
C ASP A 79 3.83 6.76 -22.28
N LEU A 80 2.93 7.71 -22.07
CA LEU A 80 1.53 7.59 -22.45
C LEU A 80 1.31 7.67 -23.97
N ASP A 81 2.27 8.17 -24.74
CA ASP A 81 2.18 8.21 -26.20
C ASP A 81 2.29 6.81 -26.82
N PHE A 82 2.99 5.91 -26.14
CA PHE A 82 3.14 4.51 -26.56
C PHE A 82 2.28 3.54 -25.75
N CYS A 83 1.80 3.93 -24.57
CA CYS A 83 0.97 3.11 -23.73
C CYS A 83 -0.42 2.89 -24.33
N LYS A 84 -0.83 1.62 -24.45
CA LYS A 84 -2.17 1.25 -24.95
C LYS A 84 -3.19 0.96 -23.87
N GLY A 85 -2.85 1.22 -22.62
CA GLY A 85 -3.78 1.04 -21.50
C GLY A 85 -4.17 -0.42 -21.25
N CYS A 86 -3.28 -1.38 -21.48
CA CYS A 86 -3.58 -2.81 -21.32
C CYS A 86 -3.82 -3.23 -19.85
N GLY A 87 -3.35 -2.44 -18.88
CA GLY A 87 -3.57 -2.65 -17.45
C GLY A 87 -2.70 -3.73 -16.79
N ILE A 88 -1.81 -4.39 -17.52
CA ILE A 88 -0.93 -5.43 -16.95
C ILE A 88 -0.08 -4.86 -15.82
N CYS A 89 0.54 -3.69 -16.01
CA CYS A 89 1.39 -3.05 -15.01
C CYS A 89 0.64 -2.73 -13.71
N ALA A 90 -0.59 -2.24 -13.81
CA ALA A 90 -1.43 -1.97 -12.64
C ALA A 90 -1.85 -3.26 -11.92
N PHE A 91 -2.13 -4.32 -12.67
CA PHE A 91 -2.54 -5.62 -12.12
C PHE A 91 -1.41 -6.33 -11.39
N VAL A 92 -0.19 -6.31 -11.93
CA VAL A 92 0.95 -7.04 -11.36
C VAL A 92 1.69 -6.28 -10.27
N CYS A 93 1.44 -4.98 -10.10
CA CYS A 93 2.12 -4.18 -9.10
C CYS A 93 1.79 -4.66 -7.68
N PRO A 94 2.75 -5.18 -6.92
CA PRO A 94 2.50 -5.71 -5.57
C PRO A 94 2.13 -4.62 -4.57
N LYS A 95 2.43 -3.37 -4.89
CA LYS A 95 2.14 -2.20 -4.04
C LYS A 95 0.92 -1.40 -4.48
N GLY A 96 0.34 -1.71 -5.62
CA GLY A 96 -0.74 -0.91 -6.18
C GLY A 96 -0.32 0.53 -6.49
N ALA A 97 0.94 0.73 -6.88
CA ALA A 97 1.49 2.05 -7.18
C ALA A 97 1.03 2.62 -8.52
N ILE A 98 0.47 1.79 -9.38
CA ILE A 98 -0.03 2.17 -10.71
C ILE A 98 -1.55 2.08 -10.71
N GLU A 99 -2.19 3.16 -11.06
CA GLU A 99 -3.66 3.26 -11.12
C GLU A 99 -4.11 3.44 -12.57
N MET A 100 -5.20 2.75 -12.92
CA MET A 100 -5.85 2.91 -14.22
C MET A 100 -6.91 3.99 -14.12
N VAL A 101 -6.81 4.99 -14.97
CA VAL A 101 -7.77 6.09 -15.08
C VAL A 101 -8.30 6.17 -16.51
N LEU A 102 -9.53 6.63 -16.65
CA LEU A 102 -10.08 6.91 -17.98
C LEU A 102 -9.34 8.09 -18.60
N GLU A 103 -8.94 7.95 -19.85
CA GLU A 103 -8.36 9.06 -20.62
C GLU A 103 -9.44 10.10 -20.89
N GLU A 104 -9.18 11.33 -20.47
CA GLU A 104 -10.05 12.45 -20.82
C GLU A 104 -9.83 12.78 -22.28
N THR A 105 -10.87 12.66 -23.09
CA THR A 105 -10.85 13.10 -24.48
C THR A 105 -10.60 14.60 -24.52
N LYS A 106 -9.46 14.97 -25.09
CA LYS A 106 -9.12 16.38 -25.36
C LYS A 106 -10.03 16.96 -26.45
#